data_154b020709f1803c7b42f510a73ad3e0
#
_entry.id   154b020709f1803c7b42f510a73ad3e0
#
_cell.length_a   1.000
_cell.length_b   1.000
_cell.length_c   1.000
_cell.angle_alpha   90.00
_cell.angle_beta   90.00
_cell.angle_gamma   90.00
#
_symmetry.space_group_name_H-M   'P 1'
#
loop_
_entity.id
_entity.type
_entity.pdbx_description
1 polymer ?
#
loop_
_entity_poly.entity_id
_entity_poly.type
_entity_poly.pdbx_seq_one_letter_code
_entity_poly.pdbx_strand_id
1 'polypeptide(L)'
;MFFIQSHKMYCILLFSLKRFSATPVFSQSDGYLRSAFTAKRITVHSVARTHFIMHRILICVPSLYTQSKTVLRLPVSDFTTVVCFSFLYFYIRRYFVMNLLNEDNVVHVFLNKLGDIVIANLLFILCSIPVITIGPSLTALYHCMMRTVKGNNNGTTKTFFRAFKENFKQSLIVWLLIFAAGAVIILNIRFLLHAEGSAAHMLFYLSVGVLTLLIIFTLYIFPVIATFANTLGALCRNAFLLAFMHFPTTIAIAVITIFPLYMTYLDVKLQPLYVCCWFFFGFGLVAFINSMLLYRFFKKLLPPEEDITLL
;
A
#
# COMPACT_ATOMS: atom_id res chain seq x y z
N MET A 1 -45.76 -16.45 27.03
CA MET A 1 -44.80 -15.71 27.86
C MET A 1 -43.56 -15.25 27.09
N PHE A 2 -43.08 -15.97 26.09
CA PHE A 2 -41.95 -15.60 25.26
C PHE A 2 -42.16 -14.39 24.31
N PHE A 3 -43.41 -14.15 23.90
CA PHE A 3 -43.76 -13.06 22.98
C PHE A 3 -43.64 -11.64 23.61
N ILE A 4 -43.89 -11.56 24.93
CA ILE A 4 -43.86 -10.28 25.67
C ILE A 4 -42.39 -9.86 25.96
N GLN A 5 -41.49 -10.82 26.10
CA GLN A 5 -40.10 -10.58 26.41
C GLN A 5 -39.32 -10.13 25.14
N SER A 6 -39.71 -10.63 23.98
CA SER A 6 -39.18 -10.22 22.67
C SER A 6 -39.57 -8.76 22.37
N HIS A 7 -40.79 -8.35 22.68
CA HIS A 7 -41.27 -6.98 22.44
C HIS A 7 -40.55 -5.94 23.33
N LYS A 8 -40.24 -6.31 24.58
CA LYS A 8 -39.47 -5.42 25.49
C LYS A 8 -38.02 -5.22 25.05
N MET A 9 -37.36 -6.25 24.54
CA MET A 9 -35.99 -6.14 24.00
C MET A 9 -35.95 -5.28 22.74
N TYR A 10 -37.00 -5.34 21.91
CA TYR A 10 -37.12 -4.51 20.69
C TYR A 10 -37.32 -3.03 21.02
N CYS A 11 -38.12 -2.70 22.04
CA CYS A 11 -38.29 -1.31 22.47
C CYS A 11 -37.01 -0.70 23.07
N ILE A 12 -36.20 -1.49 23.78
CA ILE A 12 -34.91 -1.02 24.34
C ILE A 12 -33.89 -0.73 23.24
N LEU A 13 -33.84 -1.57 22.20
CA LEU A 13 -32.96 -1.37 21.04
C LEU A 13 -33.35 -0.13 20.22
N LEU A 14 -34.66 0.10 20.03
CA LEU A 14 -35.17 1.29 19.35
C LEU A 14 -34.94 2.57 20.16
N PHE A 15 -34.98 2.51 21.47
CA PHE A 15 -34.73 3.64 22.36
C PHE A 15 -33.23 4.01 22.41
N SER A 16 -32.32 3.01 22.35
CA SER A 16 -30.89 3.21 22.23
C SER A 16 -30.50 3.87 20.89
N LEU A 17 -31.13 3.45 19.78
CA LEU A 17 -30.89 4.04 18.47
C LEU A 17 -31.38 5.48 18.32
N LYS A 18 -32.47 5.85 19.03
CA LYS A 18 -32.99 7.22 19.06
C LYS A 18 -32.11 8.18 19.87
N ARG A 19 -31.40 7.68 20.88
CA ARG A 19 -30.50 8.50 21.73
C ARG A 19 -29.18 8.86 21.04
N PHE A 20 -28.79 8.13 19.99
CA PHE A 20 -27.57 8.39 19.22
C PHE A 20 -27.72 9.43 18.08
N SER A 21 -28.97 9.88 17.81
CA SER A 21 -29.26 10.85 16.74
C SER A 21 -29.46 12.28 17.20
N ALA A 22 -29.26 12.59 18.49
CA ALA A 22 -29.55 13.89 19.06
C ALA A 22 -28.35 14.48 19.84
N THR A 23 -27.28 14.83 19.16
CA THR A 23 -26.32 15.84 19.62
C THR A 23 -25.94 16.76 18.46
N PRO A 24 -26.34 18.02 18.46
CA PRO A 24 -25.86 19.00 17.50
C PRO A 24 -24.56 19.60 18.03
N VAL A 25 -23.44 19.41 17.31
CA VAL A 25 -22.27 20.27 17.44
C VAL A 25 -22.18 21.12 16.19
N PHE A 26 -22.41 22.38 16.38
CA PHE A 26 -22.29 23.45 15.41
C PHE A 26 -20.80 23.78 15.22
N SER A 27 -20.26 23.67 14.02
CA SER A 27 -19.14 24.48 13.56
C SER A 27 -19.07 24.48 12.03
N GLN A 28 -18.83 25.63 11.51
CA GLN A 28 -18.98 26.19 10.20
C GLN A 28 -17.81 25.77 9.29
N SER A 29 -18.10 25.03 8.20
CA SER A 29 -17.33 25.06 6.94
C SER A 29 -18.19 24.46 5.82
N ASP A 30 -18.71 25.34 4.98
CA ASP A 30 -19.66 25.05 3.91
C ASP A 30 -18.95 24.45 2.71
N GLY A 31 -19.17 23.18 2.42
CA GLY A 31 -18.77 22.54 1.18
C GLY A 31 -18.78 21.00 1.24
N TYR A 32 -18.24 20.45 2.24
CA TYR A 32 -18.13 18.97 2.42
C TYR A 32 -19.40 18.34 3.01
N LEU A 33 -20.26 19.13 3.63
CA LEU A 33 -21.46 18.64 4.33
C LEU A 33 -22.62 18.22 3.39
N ARG A 34 -22.68 18.72 2.17
CA ARG A 34 -23.76 18.34 1.22
C ARG A 34 -23.63 16.91 0.71
N SER A 35 -22.41 16.42 0.46
CA SER A 35 -22.18 15.03 0.01
C SER A 35 -22.36 14.02 1.15
N ALA A 36 -21.92 14.35 2.35
CA ALA A 36 -22.10 13.52 3.55
C ALA A 36 -23.59 13.43 3.97
N PHE A 37 -24.36 14.51 3.85
CA PHE A 37 -25.79 14.52 4.17
C PHE A 37 -26.63 13.71 3.17
N THR A 38 -26.29 13.72 1.88
CA THR A 38 -26.94 12.88 0.87
C THR A 38 -26.64 11.39 1.05
N ALA A 39 -25.40 11.04 1.35
CA ALA A 39 -25.04 9.65 1.64
C ALA A 39 -25.71 9.13 2.92
N LYS A 40 -25.80 9.94 3.98
CA LYS A 40 -26.46 9.59 5.25
C LYS A 40 -27.98 9.46 5.07
N ARG A 41 -28.60 10.27 4.22
CA ARG A 41 -30.04 10.21 3.91
C ARG A 41 -30.39 8.96 3.10
N ILE A 42 -29.54 8.54 2.19
CA ILE A 42 -29.71 7.32 1.39
C ILE A 42 -29.59 6.07 2.28
N THR A 43 -28.64 6.06 3.23
CA THR A 43 -28.45 4.94 4.16
C THR A 43 -29.64 4.79 5.12
N VAL A 44 -30.14 5.88 5.69
CA VAL A 44 -31.31 5.85 6.60
C VAL A 44 -32.58 5.42 5.86
N HIS A 45 -32.81 5.88 4.61
CA HIS A 45 -33.95 5.43 3.78
C HIS A 45 -33.84 3.97 3.35
N SER A 46 -32.65 3.47 3.08
CA SER A 46 -32.39 2.06 2.76
C SER A 46 -32.65 1.16 3.98
N VAL A 47 -32.21 1.56 5.16
CA VAL A 47 -32.45 0.81 6.42
C VAL A 47 -33.92 0.81 6.81
N ALA A 48 -34.63 1.94 6.65
CA ALA A 48 -36.06 2.01 6.91
C ALA A 48 -36.88 1.15 5.93
N ARG A 49 -36.49 1.10 4.67
CA ARG A 49 -37.18 0.27 3.64
C ARG A 49 -36.95 -1.22 3.87
N THR A 50 -35.74 -1.63 4.26
CA THR A 50 -35.45 -3.03 4.62
C THR A 50 -36.18 -3.44 5.89
N HIS A 51 -36.33 -2.53 6.87
CA HIS A 51 -37.09 -2.79 8.10
C HIS A 51 -38.60 -2.99 7.80
N PHE A 52 -39.16 -2.20 6.88
CA PHE A 52 -40.55 -2.31 6.48
C PHE A 52 -40.84 -3.61 5.73
N ILE A 53 -39.95 -4.04 4.85
CA ILE A 53 -40.05 -5.32 4.13
C ILE A 53 -39.93 -6.50 5.13
N MET A 54 -39.04 -6.41 6.09
CA MET A 54 -38.84 -7.43 7.12
C MET A 54 -40.04 -7.58 8.02
N HIS A 55 -40.69 -6.48 8.42
CA HIS A 55 -41.93 -6.49 9.21
C HIS A 55 -43.09 -7.16 8.47
N ARG A 56 -43.20 -6.94 7.13
CA ARG A 56 -44.21 -7.61 6.29
C ARG A 56 -43.92 -9.09 6.12
N ILE A 57 -42.68 -9.51 5.98
CA ILE A 57 -42.27 -10.91 5.86
C ILE A 57 -42.56 -11.64 7.21
N LEU A 58 -42.26 -11.01 8.35
CA LEU A 58 -42.49 -11.59 9.68
C LEU A 58 -43.97 -11.77 10.02
N ILE A 59 -44.84 -10.93 9.43
CA ILE A 59 -46.30 -11.03 9.59
C ILE A 59 -46.90 -12.05 8.60
N CYS A 60 -46.32 -12.20 7.39
CA CYS A 60 -46.85 -13.13 6.37
C CYS A 60 -46.46 -14.60 6.65
N VAL A 61 -45.32 -14.87 7.27
CA VAL A 61 -44.87 -16.25 7.54
C VAL A 61 -45.78 -17.04 8.46
N PRO A 62 -46.27 -16.49 9.59
CA PRO A 62 -47.26 -17.19 10.44
C PRO A 62 -48.61 -17.40 9.75
N SER A 63 -49.03 -16.45 8.88
CA SER A 63 -50.29 -16.54 8.15
C SER A 63 -50.28 -17.63 7.07
N LEU A 64 -49.16 -17.82 6.39
CA LEU A 64 -48.96 -18.91 5.42
C LEU A 64 -48.83 -20.29 6.07
N TYR A 65 -48.31 -20.32 7.31
CA TYR A 65 -48.17 -21.57 8.10
C TYR A 65 -49.52 -22.07 8.62
N THR A 66 -50.44 -21.20 8.95
CA THR A 66 -51.79 -21.59 9.39
C THR A 66 -52.66 -22.18 8.26
N GLN A 67 -52.33 -21.89 7.00
CA GLN A 67 -53.10 -22.41 5.86
C GLN A 67 -52.57 -23.74 5.30
N SER A 68 -51.34 -24.14 5.64
CA SER A 68 -50.70 -25.38 5.15
C SER A 68 -50.54 -26.43 6.28
N LYS A 69 -51.63 -26.94 6.82
CA LYS A 69 -51.63 -27.93 7.93
C LYS A 69 -51.23 -29.36 7.56
N THR A 70 -50.72 -29.65 6.36
CA THR A 70 -50.65 -31.06 5.90
C THR A 70 -49.31 -31.61 5.42
N VAL A 71 -48.19 -30.87 5.38
CA VAL A 71 -47.00 -31.44 4.68
C VAL A 71 -45.65 -31.44 5.43
N LEU A 72 -45.45 -30.72 6.52
CA LEU A 72 -44.14 -30.84 7.23
C LEU A 72 -44.28 -30.82 8.76
N ARG A 73 -44.06 -31.99 9.39
CA ARG A 73 -43.85 -32.16 10.85
C ARG A 73 -42.41 -31.76 11.25
N LEU A 74 -42.00 -30.51 11.04
CA LEU A 74 -40.81 -29.98 11.70
C LEU A 74 -41.29 -29.10 12.89
N PRO A 75 -40.68 -29.23 14.06
CA PRO A 75 -41.06 -28.39 15.20
C PRO A 75 -40.80 -26.93 14.86
N VAL A 76 -41.81 -26.09 15.06
CA VAL A 76 -41.83 -24.65 14.76
C VAL A 76 -40.63 -23.92 15.40
N SER A 77 -40.09 -24.47 16.49
CA SER A 77 -38.87 -23.97 17.15
C SER A 77 -37.64 -24.02 16.28
N ASP A 78 -37.46 -25.06 15.45
CA ASP A 78 -36.25 -25.28 14.69
C ASP A 78 -36.20 -24.41 13.42
N PHE A 79 -37.37 -24.19 12.80
CA PHE A 79 -37.46 -23.33 11.64
C PHE A 79 -37.22 -21.85 11.98
N THR A 80 -37.78 -21.37 13.09
CA THR A 80 -37.55 -20.00 13.56
C THR A 80 -36.11 -19.77 14.01
N THR A 81 -35.48 -20.76 14.64
CA THR A 81 -34.06 -20.69 15.02
C THR A 81 -33.16 -20.66 13.78
N VAL A 82 -33.38 -21.51 12.79
CA VAL A 82 -32.59 -21.53 11.54
C VAL A 82 -32.74 -20.21 10.79
N VAL A 83 -33.95 -19.68 10.69
CA VAL A 83 -34.17 -18.37 10.04
C VAL A 83 -33.51 -17.24 10.84
N CYS A 84 -33.61 -17.22 12.17
CA CYS A 84 -32.93 -16.23 13.00
C CYS A 84 -31.41 -16.33 12.89
N PHE A 85 -30.83 -17.54 12.89
CA PHE A 85 -29.39 -17.73 12.69
C PHE A 85 -28.93 -17.30 11.29
N SER A 86 -29.71 -17.59 10.26
CA SER A 86 -29.39 -17.14 8.88
C SER A 86 -29.43 -15.61 8.75
N PHE A 87 -30.41 -14.97 9.38
CA PHE A 87 -30.49 -13.51 9.41
C PHE A 87 -29.37 -12.89 10.25
N LEU A 88 -29.04 -13.46 11.39
CA LEU A 88 -27.95 -13.02 12.25
C LEU A 88 -26.61 -13.16 11.51
N TYR A 89 -26.38 -14.30 10.84
CA TYR A 89 -25.20 -14.53 10.02
C TYR A 89 -25.08 -13.51 8.87
N PHE A 90 -26.20 -13.27 8.15
CA PHE A 90 -26.24 -12.29 7.06
C PHE A 90 -26.03 -10.86 7.57
N TYR A 91 -26.57 -10.51 8.71
CA TYR A 91 -26.41 -9.22 9.37
C TYR A 91 -24.97 -9.01 9.86
N ILE A 92 -24.39 -10.00 10.53
CA ILE A 92 -22.99 -9.97 10.98
C ILE A 92 -22.04 -9.88 9.78
N ARG A 93 -22.27 -10.68 8.74
CA ARG A 93 -21.48 -10.64 7.51
C ARG A 93 -21.55 -9.27 6.84
N ARG A 94 -22.75 -8.70 6.72
CA ARG A 94 -22.94 -7.37 6.12
C ARG A 94 -22.31 -6.26 6.97
N TYR A 95 -22.48 -6.32 8.28
CA TYR A 95 -21.87 -5.35 9.21
C TYR A 95 -20.35 -5.46 9.23
N PHE A 96 -19.82 -6.67 9.21
CA PHE A 96 -18.38 -6.92 9.14
C PHE A 96 -17.78 -6.43 7.82
N VAL A 97 -18.43 -6.73 6.68
CA VAL A 97 -17.98 -6.26 5.36
C VAL A 97 -18.08 -4.74 5.24
N MET A 98 -19.17 -4.13 5.72
CA MET A 98 -19.32 -2.67 5.71
C MET A 98 -18.30 -1.97 6.62
N ASN A 99 -17.96 -2.56 7.77
CA ASN A 99 -16.95 -2.03 8.67
C ASN A 99 -15.52 -2.19 8.11
N LEU A 100 -15.27 -3.28 7.36
CA LEU A 100 -14.01 -3.49 6.64
C LEU A 100 -13.82 -2.51 5.46
N LEU A 101 -14.92 -2.10 4.82
CA LEU A 101 -14.93 -1.18 3.68
C LEU A 101 -15.01 0.31 4.10
N ASN A 102 -15.10 0.59 5.39
CA ASN A 102 -15.10 1.97 5.88
C ASN A 102 -13.69 2.57 5.69
N GLU A 103 -13.59 3.70 5.01
CA GLU A 103 -12.32 4.36 4.65
C GLU A 103 -11.44 4.70 5.87
N ASP A 104 -12.06 4.89 7.05
CA ASP A 104 -11.38 5.16 8.31
C ASP A 104 -10.84 3.90 9.01
N ASN A 105 -11.12 2.70 8.47
CA ASN A 105 -10.68 1.47 9.10
C ASN A 105 -9.21 1.20 8.80
N VAL A 106 -8.42 0.93 9.85
CA VAL A 106 -6.99 0.59 9.75
C VAL A 106 -6.73 -0.54 8.73
N VAL A 107 -7.64 -1.52 8.66
CA VAL A 107 -7.54 -2.64 7.71
C VAL A 107 -7.71 -2.16 6.27
N HIS A 108 -8.66 -1.26 6.00
CA HIS A 108 -8.88 -0.69 4.67
C HIS A 108 -7.68 0.14 4.21
N VAL A 109 -7.15 0.99 5.09
CA VAL A 109 -5.93 1.77 4.82
C VAL A 109 -4.74 0.86 4.54
N PHE A 110 -4.59 -0.23 5.30
CA PHE A 110 -3.52 -1.20 5.07
C PHE A 110 -3.67 -1.93 3.74
N LEU A 111 -4.87 -2.42 3.40
CA LEU A 111 -5.15 -3.11 2.13
C LEU A 111 -4.94 -2.18 0.93
N ASN A 112 -5.33 -0.91 1.03
CA ASN A 112 -5.09 0.08 -0.02
C ASN A 112 -3.59 0.30 -0.25
N LYS A 113 -2.80 0.47 0.83
CA LYS A 113 -1.34 0.59 0.71
C LYS A 113 -0.71 -0.66 0.11
N LEU A 114 -1.19 -1.85 0.50
CA LEU A 114 -0.72 -3.11 -0.08
C LEU A 114 -1.05 -3.19 -1.58
N GLY A 115 -2.27 -2.80 -1.97
CA GLY A 115 -2.67 -2.71 -3.38
C GLY A 115 -1.79 -1.76 -4.18
N ASP A 116 -1.48 -0.60 -3.63
CA ASP A 116 -0.57 0.37 -4.24
C ASP A 116 0.84 -0.19 -4.46
N ILE A 117 1.37 -0.93 -3.47
CA ILE A 117 2.68 -1.58 -3.56
C ILE A 117 2.67 -2.61 -4.70
N VAL A 118 1.63 -3.46 -4.78
CA VAL A 118 1.52 -4.48 -5.83
C VAL A 118 1.41 -3.84 -7.21
N ILE A 119 0.54 -2.86 -7.39
CA ILE A 119 0.36 -2.16 -8.67
C ILE A 119 1.66 -1.49 -9.11
N ALA A 120 2.32 -0.74 -8.23
CA ALA A 120 3.58 -0.07 -8.54
C ALA A 120 4.70 -1.07 -8.86
N ASN A 121 4.75 -2.22 -8.18
CA ASN A 121 5.71 -3.28 -8.45
C ASN A 121 5.51 -3.90 -9.84
N LEU A 122 4.27 -4.21 -10.22
CA LEU A 122 3.96 -4.75 -11.55
C LEU A 122 4.30 -3.75 -12.66
N LEU A 123 3.97 -2.47 -12.47
CA LEU A 123 4.34 -1.40 -13.40
C LEU A 123 5.87 -1.23 -13.51
N PHE A 124 6.59 -1.33 -12.38
CA PHE A 124 8.03 -1.30 -12.37
C PHE A 124 8.62 -2.44 -13.21
N ILE A 125 8.17 -3.68 -13.00
CA ILE A 125 8.65 -4.84 -13.77
C ILE A 125 8.36 -4.66 -15.26
N LEU A 126 7.14 -4.26 -15.61
CA LEU A 126 6.73 -4.05 -17.00
C LEU A 126 7.58 -2.98 -17.69
N CYS A 127 7.80 -1.84 -17.03
CA CYS A 127 8.62 -0.75 -17.59
C CYS A 127 10.12 -1.03 -17.53
N SER A 128 10.57 -2.03 -16.77
CA SER A 128 11.98 -2.43 -16.65
C SER A 128 12.37 -3.55 -17.62
N ILE A 129 11.45 -4.06 -18.44
CA ILE A 129 11.76 -5.08 -19.47
C ILE A 129 12.91 -4.60 -20.39
N PRO A 130 12.91 -3.37 -20.91
CA PRO A 130 14.11 -2.82 -21.49
C PRO A 130 15.10 -2.44 -20.38
N VAL A 131 16.28 -3.07 -20.33
CA VAL A 131 17.30 -2.82 -19.30
C VAL A 131 17.68 -1.34 -19.18
N ILE A 132 17.59 -0.60 -20.29
CA ILE A 132 17.86 0.85 -20.37
C ILE A 132 16.90 1.66 -19.51
N THR A 133 15.64 1.23 -19.37
CA THR A 133 14.60 1.97 -18.64
C THR A 133 14.47 1.60 -17.15
N ILE A 134 15.35 0.74 -16.62
CA ILE A 134 15.37 0.38 -15.19
C ILE A 134 15.50 1.63 -14.30
N GLY A 135 16.38 2.58 -14.66
CA GLY A 135 16.56 3.82 -13.90
C GLY A 135 15.31 4.66 -13.77
N PRO A 136 14.67 5.07 -14.89
CA PRO A 136 13.40 5.78 -14.89
C PRO A 136 12.28 5.01 -14.15
N SER A 137 12.21 3.69 -14.34
CA SER A 137 11.21 2.83 -13.67
C SER A 137 11.42 2.81 -12.15
N LEU A 138 12.67 2.72 -11.69
CA LEU A 138 13.02 2.73 -10.27
C LEU A 138 12.71 4.09 -9.63
N THR A 139 13.00 5.19 -10.32
CA THR A 139 12.62 6.54 -9.87
C THR A 139 11.10 6.67 -9.73
N ALA A 140 10.33 6.20 -10.71
CA ALA A 140 8.87 6.22 -10.66
C ALA A 140 8.33 5.35 -9.51
N LEU A 141 8.93 4.19 -9.27
CA LEU A 141 8.58 3.31 -8.14
C LEU A 141 8.80 4.03 -6.80
N TYR A 142 9.97 4.64 -6.58
CA TYR A 142 10.25 5.40 -5.36
C TYR A 142 9.32 6.60 -5.19
N HIS A 143 8.98 7.30 -6.28
CA HIS A 143 8.01 8.39 -6.24
C HIS A 143 6.62 7.91 -5.75
N CYS A 144 6.11 6.80 -6.29
CA CYS A 144 4.86 6.20 -5.83
C CYS A 144 4.94 5.78 -4.36
N MET A 145 6.04 5.13 -3.95
CA MET A 145 6.19 4.67 -2.56
C MET A 145 6.29 5.83 -1.57
N MET A 146 6.97 6.91 -1.92
CA MET A 146 7.00 8.14 -1.10
C MET A 146 5.60 8.74 -0.90
N ARG A 147 4.75 8.74 -1.94
CA ARG A 147 3.35 9.19 -1.84
C ARG A 147 2.50 8.25 -0.99
N THR A 148 2.69 6.93 -1.13
CA THR A 148 2.02 5.93 -0.30
C THR A 148 2.38 6.07 1.18
N VAL A 149 3.64 6.37 1.50
CA VAL A 149 4.10 6.66 2.88
C VAL A 149 3.41 7.90 3.43
N LYS A 150 3.23 8.95 2.62
CA LYS A 150 2.51 10.17 3.00
C LYS A 150 1.00 9.99 3.17
N GLY A 151 0.42 8.92 2.64
CA GLY A 151 -1.02 8.69 2.63
C GLY A 151 -1.79 9.49 1.57
N ASN A 152 -1.10 10.06 0.58
CA ASN A 152 -1.68 10.89 -0.49
C ASN A 152 -1.69 10.14 -1.83
N ASN A 153 -2.50 9.08 -1.94
CA ASN A 153 -2.59 8.25 -3.15
C ASN A 153 -3.86 8.55 -3.96
N ASN A 154 -3.70 9.35 -5.01
CA ASN A 154 -4.74 9.62 -6.00
C ASN A 154 -4.53 8.81 -7.30
N GLY A 155 -4.41 7.47 -7.16
CA GLY A 155 -4.24 6.57 -8.31
C GLY A 155 -2.77 6.29 -8.63
N THR A 156 -2.26 5.15 -8.15
CA THR A 156 -0.87 4.69 -8.27
C THR A 156 -0.39 4.60 -9.71
N THR A 157 -1.22 4.05 -10.61
CA THR A 157 -0.89 3.90 -12.04
C THR A 157 -0.62 5.25 -12.71
N LYS A 158 -1.52 6.21 -12.52
CA LYS A 158 -1.38 7.55 -13.10
C LYS A 158 -0.14 8.27 -12.56
N THR A 159 0.08 8.15 -11.26
CA THR A 159 1.25 8.72 -10.57
C THR A 159 2.55 8.13 -11.08
N PHE A 160 2.60 6.80 -11.27
CA PHE A 160 3.78 6.10 -11.78
C PHE A 160 4.17 6.59 -13.18
N PHE A 161 3.23 6.58 -14.14
CA PHE A 161 3.54 7.01 -15.51
C PHE A 161 3.88 8.49 -15.61
N ARG A 162 3.28 9.33 -14.77
CA ARG A 162 3.63 10.75 -14.70
C ARG A 162 5.07 10.91 -14.21
N ALA A 163 5.43 10.32 -13.07
CA ALA A 163 6.78 10.39 -12.53
C ALA A 163 7.82 9.75 -13.47
N PHE A 164 7.47 8.64 -14.13
CA PHE A 164 8.30 8.01 -15.15
C PHE A 164 8.64 8.97 -16.30
N LYS A 165 7.62 9.66 -16.83
CA LYS A 165 7.80 10.60 -17.97
C LYS A 165 8.58 11.85 -17.54
N GLU A 166 8.26 12.43 -16.40
CA GLU A 166 8.88 13.67 -15.90
C GLU A 166 10.37 13.49 -15.61
N ASN A 167 10.75 12.38 -15.00
CA ASN A 167 12.13 12.10 -14.59
C ASN A 167 12.91 11.26 -15.62
N PHE A 168 12.32 10.93 -16.77
CA PHE A 168 12.88 9.97 -17.73
C PHE A 168 14.31 10.30 -18.13
N LYS A 169 14.55 11.52 -18.62
CA LYS A 169 15.88 11.93 -19.13
C LYS A 169 16.96 11.90 -18.04
N GLN A 170 16.65 12.45 -16.86
CA GLN A 170 17.60 12.52 -15.76
C GLN A 170 17.97 11.13 -15.23
N SER A 171 16.97 10.32 -14.96
CA SER A 171 17.16 8.95 -14.45
C SER A 171 17.82 8.03 -15.47
N LEU A 172 17.53 8.21 -16.76
CA LEU A 172 18.15 7.46 -17.84
C LEU A 172 19.65 7.74 -17.93
N ILE A 173 20.06 9.02 -17.95
CA ILE A 173 21.46 9.40 -18.02
C ILE A 173 22.23 8.85 -16.82
N VAL A 174 21.70 9.04 -15.61
CA VAL A 174 22.32 8.53 -14.37
C VAL A 174 22.44 7.01 -14.40
N TRP A 175 21.39 6.30 -14.82
CA TRP A 175 21.40 4.84 -14.92
C TRP A 175 22.46 4.35 -15.90
N LEU A 176 22.55 4.92 -17.09
CA LEU A 176 23.55 4.55 -18.10
C LEU A 176 24.99 4.78 -17.60
N LEU A 177 25.22 5.87 -16.90
CA LEU A 177 26.52 6.15 -16.30
C LEU A 177 26.87 5.14 -15.20
N ILE A 178 25.94 4.82 -14.31
CA ILE A 178 26.12 3.80 -13.26
C ILE A 178 26.36 2.43 -13.88
N PHE A 179 25.57 2.07 -14.90
CA PHE A 179 25.71 0.79 -15.60
C PHE A 179 27.08 0.66 -16.30
N ALA A 180 27.50 1.69 -17.01
CA ALA A 180 28.80 1.70 -17.66
C ALA A 180 29.95 1.65 -16.64
N ALA A 181 29.92 2.47 -15.60
CA ALA A 181 30.93 2.45 -14.54
C ALA A 181 30.99 1.09 -13.82
N GLY A 182 29.82 0.54 -13.47
CA GLY A 182 29.71 -0.79 -12.86
C GLY A 182 30.27 -1.90 -13.74
N ALA A 183 29.96 -1.87 -15.04
CA ALA A 183 30.49 -2.84 -15.99
C ALA A 183 32.03 -2.79 -16.07
N VAL A 184 32.60 -1.59 -16.17
CA VAL A 184 34.08 -1.39 -16.20
C VAL A 184 34.70 -1.92 -14.90
N ILE A 185 34.14 -1.60 -13.73
CA ILE A 185 34.68 -2.03 -12.44
C ILE A 185 34.60 -3.56 -12.31
N ILE A 186 33.49 -4.17 -12.73
CA ILE A 186 33.30 -5.62 -12.66
C ILE A 186 34.29 -6.34 -13.59
N LEU A 187 34.49 -5.84 -14.81
CA LEU A 187 35.51 -6.38 -15.74
C LEU A 187 36.90 -6.27 -15.16
N ASN A 188 37.24 -5.12 -14.53
CA ASN A 188 38.52 -4.91 -13.88
C ASN A 188 38.73 -5.92 -12.71
N ILE A 189 37.73 -6.10 -11.86
CA ILE A 189 37.76 -7.10 -10.77
C ILE A 189 37.95 -8.52 -11.32
N ARG A 190 37.24 -8.88 -12.40
CA ARG A 190 37.39 -10.18 -13.06
C ARG A 190 38.81 -10.40 -13.60
N PHE A 191 39.41 -9.40 -14.19
CA PHE A 191 40.79 -9.46 -14.67
C PHE A 191 41.78 -9.63 -13.50
N LEU A 192 41.63 -8.83 -12.46
CA LEU A 192 42.51 -8.86 -11.28
C LEU A 192 42.43 -10.15 -10.46
N LEU A 193 41.32 -10.89 -10.52
CA LEU A 193 41.20 -12.21 -9.88
C LEU A 193 42.15 -13.27 -10.46
N HIS A 194 42.62 -13.08 -11.69
CA HIS A 194 43.56 -14.01 -12.37
C HIS A 194 44.98 -13.44 -12.44
N ALA A 195 45.19 -12.23 -11.94
CA ALA A 195 46.51 -11.61 -11.93
C ALA A 195 47.28 -11.92 -10.65
N GLU A 196 48.53 -12.30 -10.77
CA GLU A 196 49.43 -12.60 -9.64
C GLU A 196 50.25 -11.36 -9.29
N GLY A 197 50.57 -11.20 -8.02
CA GLY A 197 51.45 -10.15 -7.50
C GLY A 197 50.77 -9.19 -6.52
N SER A 198 51.60 -8.57 -5.65
CA SER A 198 51.12 -7.68 -4.60
C SER A 198 50.35 -6.47 -5.10
N ALA A 199 50.79 -5.91 -6.22
CA ALA A 199 50.10 -4.78 -6.90
C ALA A 199 48.70 -5.16 -7.38
N ALA A 200 48.50 -6.36 -7.92
CA ALA A 200 47.18 -6.87 -8.34
C ALA A 200 46.21 -6.98 -7.17
N HIS A 201 46.66 -7.48 -6.05
CA HIS A 201 45.82 -7.56 -4.83
C HIS A 201 45.42 -6.16 -4.32
N MET A 202 46.34 -5.21 -4.30
CA MET A 202 46.02 -3.82 -3.91
C MET A 202 44.97 -3.19 -4.83
N LEU A 203 45.11 -3.33 -6.14
CA LEU A 203 44.15 -2.83 -7.13
C LEU A 203 42.81 -3.54 -7.01
N PHE A 204 42.80 -4.83 -6.70
CA PHE A 204 41.56 -5.59 -6.45
C PHE A 204 40.77 -5.00 -5.27
N TYR A 205 41.39 -4.80 -4.10
CA TYR A 205 40.71 -4.21 -2.94
C TYR A 205 40.24 -2.77 -3.21
N LEU A 206 41.01 -1.99 -3.93
CA LEU A 206 40.62 -0.64 -4.34
C LEU A 206 39.37 -0.70 -5.24
N SER A 207 39.33 -1.59 -6.24
CA SER A 207 38.19 -1.77 -7.13
C SER A 207 36.93 -2.23 -6.41
N VAL A 208 37.05 -3.12 -5.43
CA VAL A 208 35.95 -3.53 -4.55
C VAL A 208 35.43 -2.36 -3.72
N GLY A 209 36.34 -1.52 -3.18
CA GLY A 209 35.95 -0.29 -2.47
C GLY A 209 35.17 0.68 -3.33
N VAL A 210 35.62 0.93 -4.59
CA VAL A 210 34.93 1.80 -5.54
C VAL A 210 33.57 1.22 -5.93
N LEU A 211 33.48 -0.09 -6.14
CA LEU A 211 32.18 -0.76 -6.40
C LEU A 211 31.20 -0.58 -5.25
N THR A 212 31.67 -0.72 -4.01
CA THR A 212 30.85 -0.51 -2.82
C THR A 212 30.32 0.92 -2.74
N LEU A 213 31.15 1.92 -3.03
CA LEU A 213 30.72 3.33 -3.10
C LEU A 213 29.69 3.56 -4.22
N LEU A 214 29.87 2.93 -5.37
CA LEU A 214 28.91 3.01 -6.48
C LEU A 214 27.55 2.39 -6.12
N ILE A 215 27.55 1.26 -5.38
CA ILE A 215 26.32 0.64 -4.90
C ILE A 215 25.60 1.57 -3.90
N ILE A 216 26.34 2.13 -2.94
CA ILE A 216 25.78 3.07 -1.95
C ILE A 216 25.17 4.29 -2.67
N PHE A 217 25.88 4.86 -3.63
CA PHE A 217 25.40 5.97 -4.45
C PHE A 217 24.10 5.60 -5.18
N THR A 218 24.04 4.41 -5.77
CA THR A 218 22.87 3.90 -6.50
C THR A 218 21.64 3.78 -5.61
N LEU A 219 21.80 3.38 -4.35
CA LEU A 219 20.71 3.27 -3.39
C LEU A 219 20.04 4.62 -3.05
N TYR A 220 20.79 5.72 -3.14
CA TYR A 220 20.30 7.05 -2.79
C TYR A 220 19.87 7.89 -3.98
N ILE A 221 20.52 7.74 -5.15
CA ILE A 221 20.31 8.65 -6.27
C ILE A 221 18.87 8.60 -6.81
N PHE A 222 18.26 7.40 -6.96
CA PHE A 222 16.92 7.27 -7.50
C PHE A 222 15.83 7.79 -6.55
N PRO A 223 15.85 7.52 -5.23
CA PRO A 223 14.97 8.19 -4.27
C PRO A 223 15.13 9.72 -4.25
N VAL A 224 16.36 10.22 -4.42
CA VAL A 224 16.64 11.68 -4.44
C VAL A 224 16.05 12.31 -5.71
N ILE A 225 16.25 11.70 -6.89
CA ILE A 225 15.63 12.17 -8.14
C ILE A 225 14.10 12.12 -8.04
N ALA A 226 13.54 11.09 -7.40
CA ALA A 226 12.11 10.93 -7.20
C ALA A 226 11.48 12.02 -6.31
N THR A 227 12.28 12.66 -5.47
CA THR A 227 11.78 13.58 -4.42
C THR A 227 12.12 15.05 -4.70
N PHE A 228 13.26 15.32 -5.30
CA PHE A 228 13.77 16.68 -5.49
C PHE A 228 13.86 17.05 -6.97
N ALA A 229 13.22 18.17 -7.34
CA ALA A 229 13.32 18.76 -8.68
C ALA A 229 14.54 19.68 -8.74
N ASN A 230 15.70 19.12 -9.08
CA ASN A 230 16.96 19.86 -9.15
C ASN A 230 17.79 19.48 -10.40
N THR A 231 18.88 20.22 -10.64
CA THR A 231 19.85 19.86 -11.67
C THR A 231 20.57 18.55 -11.32
N LEU A 232 20.99 17.77 -12.33
CA LEU A 232 21.66 16.48 -12.15
C LEU A 232 22.86 16.57 -11.18
N GLY A 233 23.70 17.60 -11.32
CA GLY A 233 24.85 17.78 -10.44
C GLY A 233 24.48 18.02 -8.97
N ALA A 234 23.42 18.78 -8.73
CA ALA A 234 22.90 18.99 -7.37
C ALA A 234 22.29 17.70 -6.80
N LEU A 235 21.57 16.92 -7.60
CA LEU A 235 20.99 15.63 -7.19
C LEU A 235 22.08 14.62 -6.84
N CYS A 236 23.14 14.52 -7.65
CA CYS A 236 24.28 13.65 -7.37
C CYS A 236 24.99 14.05 -6.07
N ARG A 237 25.24 15.35 -5.88
CA ARG A 237 25.85 15.87 -4.65
C ARG A 237 24.98 15.58 -3.43
N ASN A 238 23.67 15.80 -3.54
CA ASN A 238 22.74 15.55 -2.45
C ASN A 238 22.64 14.05 -2.10
N ALA A 239 22.61 13.17 -3.09
CA ALA A 239 22.61 11.72 -2.89
C ALA A 239 23.85 11.26 -2.13
N PHE A 240 25.04 11.78 -2.53
CA PHE A 240 26.30 11.47 -1.88
C PHE A 240 26.34 12.00 -0.43
N LEU A 241 25.97 13.27 -0.22
CA LEU A 241 25.92 13.86 1.11
C LEU A 241 24.97 13.09 2.05
N LEU A 242 23.76 12.75 1.59
CA LEU A 242 22.78 12.02 2.39
C LEU A 242 23.29 10.63 2.78
N ALA A 243 23.99 9.94 1.88
CA ALA A 243 24.54 8.62 2.14
C ALA A 243 25.59 8.64 3.28
N PHE A 244 26.40 9.70 3.37
CA PHE A 244 27.43 9.83 4.39
C PHE A 244 26.94 10.48 5.68
N MET A 245 26.01 11.46 5.60
CA MET A 245 25.49 12.13 6.79
C MET A 245 24.68 11.18 7.69
N HIS A 246 24.03 10.18 7.12
CA HIS A 246 23.17 9.24 7.84
C HIS A 246 23.65 7.79 7.72
N PHE A 247 24.91 7.56 8.08
CA PHE A 247 25.58 6.26 7.96
C PHE A 247 24.77 5.06 8.52
N PRO A 248 24.16 5.11 9.72
CA PRO A 248 23.35 3.99 10.22
C PRO A 248 22.13 3.71 9.34
N THR A 249 21.51 4.74 8.75
CA THR A 249 20.40 4.55 7.82
C THR A 249 20.87 3.96 6.50
N THR A 250 22.06 4.33 6.05
CA THR A 250 22.68 3.77 4.84
C THR A 250 22.90 2.28 4.98
N ILE A 251 23.41 1.82 6.13
CA ILE A 251 23.56 0.39 6.44
C ILE A 251 22.18 -0.29 6.43
N ALA A 252 21.18 0.31 7.07
CA ALA A 252 19.82 -0.27 7.08
C ALA A 252 19.23 -0.42 5.68
N ILE A 253 19.32 0.61 4.83
CA ILE A 253 18.85 0.58 3.42
C ILE A 253 19.62 -0.47 2.63
N ALA A 254 20.94 -0.55 2.79
CA ALA A 254 21.76 -1.54 2.11
C ALA A 254 21.38 -2.97 2.53
N VAL A 255 21.19 -3.22 3.82
CA VAL A 255 20.76 -4.53 4.32
C VAL A 255 19.37 -4.88 3.80
N ILE A 256 18.39 -3.97 3.90
CA ILE A 256 17.01 -4.20 3.43
C ILE A 256 16.97 -4.49 1.92
N THR A 257 17.87 -3.89 1.14
CA THR A 257 17.91 -4.09 -0.31
C THR A 257 18.72 -5.31 -0.71
N ILE A 258 19.91 -5.52 -0.12
CA ILE A 258 20.84 -6.57 -0.56
C ILE A 258 20.48 -7.93 0.05
N PHE A 259 20.03 -7.96 1.32
CA PHE A 259 19.77 -9.22 2.03
C PHE A 259 18.71 -10.10 1.35
N PRO A 260 17.53 -9.60 0.93
CA PRO A 260 16.54 -10.42 0.23
C PRO A 260 17.03 -10.93 -1.14
N LEU A 261 17.82 -10.11 -1.86
CA LEU A 261 18.44 -10.53 -3.12
C LEU A 261 19.47 -11.64 -2.90
N TYR A 262 20.29 -11.51 -1.84
CA TYR A 262 21.28 -12.50 -1.48
C TYR A 262 20.64 -13.82 -1.05
N MET A 263 19.56 -13.78 -0.25
CA MET A 263 18.79 -14.98 0.12
C MET A 263 18.18 -15.67 -1.10
N THR A 264 17.66 -14.91 -2.07
CA THR A 264 17.15 -15.46 -3.33
C THR A 264 18.22 -16.22 -4.11
N TYR A 265 19.46 -15.74 -4.06
CA TYR A 265 20.58 -16.39 -4.76
C TYR A 265 21.06 -17.67 -4.06
N LEU A 266 21.07 -17.69 -2.71
CA LEU A 266 21.58 -18.82 -1.93
C LEU A 266 20.62 -20.00 -1.91
N ASP A 267 19.33 -19.76 -1.81
CA ASP A 267 18.33 -20.82 -1.58
C ASP A 267 17.65 -21.24 -2.87
N VAL A 268 18.33 -22.13 -3.60
CA VAL A 268 17.84 -22.69 -4.86
C VAL A 268 16.53 -23.48 -4.69
N LYS A 269 16.28 -24.08 -3.52
CA LYS A 269 15.06 -24.89 -3.28
C LYS A 269 13.78 -24.04 -3.24
N LEU A 270 13.87 -22.83 -2.66
CA LEU A 270 12.76 -21.89 -2.53
C LEU A 270 12.71 -20.87 -3.68
N GLN A 271 13.58 -21.01 -4.68
CA GLN A 271 13.67 -20.08 -5.83
C GLN A 271 12.33 -19.80 -6.52
N PRO A 272 11.44 -20.78 -6.79
CA PRO A 272 10.13 -20.50 -7.38
C PRO A 272 9.25 -19.60 -6.51
N LEU A 273 9.33 -19.75 -5.17
CA LEU A 273 8.62 -18.91 -4.23
C LEU A 273 9.17 -17.48 -4.23
N TYR A 274 10.50 -17.32 -4.22
CA TYR A 274 11.13 -16.01 -4.30
C TYR A 274 10.77 -15.27 -5.59
N VAL A 275 10.76 -15.96 -6.73
CA VAL A 275 10.35 -15.38 -8.02
C VAL A 275 8.91 -14.86 -7.95
N CYS A 276 7.97 -15.64 -7.39
CA CYS A 276 6.61 -15.18 -7.16
C CYS A 276 6.57 -13.95 -6.25
N CYS A 277 7.32 -13.95 -5.14
CA CYS A 277 7.39 -12.82 -4.23
C CYS A 277 7.92 -11.56 -4.91
N TRP A 278 9.01 -11.67 -5.68
CA TRP A 278 9.58 -10.54 -6.43
C TRP A 278 8.63 -10.03 -7.50
N PHE A 279 7.91 -10.92 -8.17
CA PHE A 279 6.95 -10.56 -9.21
C PHE A 279 5.77 -9.75 -8.64
N PHE A 280 5.17 -10.19 -7.53
CA PHE A 280 3.98 -9.53 -7.01
C PHE A 280 4.27 -8.28 -6.18
N PHE A 281 5.27 -8.29 -5.30
CA PHE A 281 5.49 -7.21 -4.34
C PHE A 281 6.94 -6.94 -3.92
N GLY A 282 7.92 -7.76 -4.33
CA GLY A 282 9.28 -7.70 -3.77
C GLY A 282 9.96 -6.34 -3.93
N PHE A 283 10.10 -5.85 -5.16
CA PHE A 283 10.74 -4.55 -5.41
C PHE A 283 9.95 -3.39 -4.81
N GLY A 284 8.60 -3.44 -4.90
CA GLY A 284 7.70 -2.44 -4.33
C GLY A 284 7.81 -2.38 -2.81
N LEU A 285 7.88 -3.52 -2.12
CA LEU A 285 8.00 -3.60 -0.67
C LEU A 285 9.36 -3.06 -0.20
N VAL A 286 10.45 -3.46 -0.84
CA VAL A 286 11.80 -2.93 -0.56
C VAL A 286 11.83 -1.42 -0.75
N ALA A 287 11.30 -0.92 -1.86
CA ALA A 287 11.21 0.51 -2.12
C ALA A 287 10.32 1.24 -1.10
N PHE A 288 9.22 0.63 -0.65
CA PHE A 288 8.34 1.19 0.37
C PHE A 288 9.04 1.32 1.73
N ILE A 289 9.73 0.27 2.19
CA ILE A 289 10.47 0.29 3.46
C ILE A 289 11.60 1.32 3.40
N ASN A 290 12.37 1.34 2.31
CA ASN A 290 13.41 2.34 2.09
C ASN A 290 12.83 3.76 2.06
N SER A 291 11.66 3.96 1.43
CA SER A 291 10.97 5.25 1.40
C SER A 291 10.52 5.69 2.80
N MET A 292 10.08 4.77 3.67
CA MET A 292 9.75 5.09 5.07
C MET A 292 10.96 5.60 5.85
N LEU A 293 12.13 4.99 5.64
CA LEU A 293 13.37 5.41 6.29
C LEU A 293 13.83 6.79 5.76
N LEU A 294 13.84 6.95 4.44
CA LEU A 294 14.29 8.19 3.78
C LEU A 294 13.33 9.37 4.04
N TYR A 295 12.02 9.11 4.10
CA TYR A 295 11.02 10.15 4.34
C TYR A 295 11.25 10.90 5.66
N ARG A 296 11.73 10.22 6.71
CA ARG A 296 12.05 10.86 8.00
C ARG A 296 13.11 11.95 7.87
N PHE A 297 14.04 11.79 6.94
CA PHE A 297 15.12 12.75 6.68
C PHE A 297 14.70 13.80 5.65
N PHE A 298 14.02 13.39 4.59
CA PHE A 298 13.55 14.29 3.55
C PHE A 298 12.57 15.32 4.08
N LYS A 299 11.69 14.94 5.02
CA LYS A 299 10.77 15.87 5.69
C LYS A 299 11.49 17.03 6.42
N LYS A 300 12.72 16.83 6.89
CA LYS A 300 13.52 17.88 7.51
C LYS A 300 14.18 18.83 6.51
N LEU A 301 14.36 18.39 5.28
CA LEU A 301 15.02 19.12 4.21
C LEU A 301 14.04 19.82 3.27
N LEU A 302 12.77 19.42 3.28
CA LEU A 302 11.71 20.06 2.53
C LEU A 302 11.17 21.25 3.30
N PRO A 303 10.94 22.42 2.65
CA PRO A 303 10.26 23.56 3.27
C PRO A 303 8.86 23.13 3.76
N PRO A 304 8.34 23.74 4.83
CA PRO A 304 7.07 23.33 5.46
C PRO A 304 5.83 23.46 4.56
N GLU A 305 5.90 24.19 3.47
CA GLU A 305 4.78 24.49 2.56
C GLU A 305 4.88 23.85 1.17
N GLU A 306 6.00 23.28 0.78
CA GLU A 306 6.05 22.45 -0.41
C GLU A 306 5.55 21.03 -0.07
N ASP A 307 4.24 20.95 0.11
CA ASP A 307 3.56 19.70 -0.18
C ASP A 307 4.05 19.24 -1.54
N ILE A 308 4.56 18.00 -1.63
CA ILE A 308 4.98 17.33 -2.87
C ILE A 308 3.77 17.20 -3.84
N THR A 309 2.93 18.21 -3.91
CA THR A 309 1.84 18.37 -4.87
C THR A 309 2.32 19.00 -6.17
N LEU A 310 3.56 19.48 -6.22
CA LEU A 310 4.13 20.19 -7.37
C LEU A 310 5.11 19.34 -8.22
N LEU A 311 5.17 18.01 -7.99
CA LEU A 311 5.85 17.12 -8.93
C LEU A 311 4.92 16.04 -9.44
#